data_1d7dde24b93b5b93aa1eb506283140a3
#
_entry.id   1d7dde24b93b5b93aa1eb506283140a3
#
_cell.length_a   1.000
_cell.length_b   1.000
_cell.length_c   1.000
_cell.angle_alpha   90.00
_cell.angle_beta   90.00
_cell.angle_gamma   90.00
#
_symmetry.space_group_name_H-M   'P 1'
#
loop_
_entity.id
_entity.type
_entity.pdbx_description
1 polymer ?
#
loop_
_entity_poly.entity_id
_entity_poly.type
_entity_poly.pdbx_seq_one_letter_code
_entity_poly.pdbx_strand_id
1 'polypeptide(L)'
;MGTFTRRQFVAAAGTTAAFGLSSSLSIAQTAAKLRCFWWGNPDRDKRTKTLLDTYGQKNNLQIAAETVGWGDYWTKLATQVAGGNAPDLIQMDYRYLFEYARRNTLLPLDKLLPLTDFTANDRNGGKVDGKLYGVNLGSNSKAMVYDTGMLAKVGVKAIDPKWTWDDFGRIAGEISKIDPGKYWGASDNSRWEQGFEQWLNQQGKSLYNLDGQAGFSADDVAVWFAMWDKLRKAGAIPPADVGATNTGKVEQYEVSRGLGAMSFVNSNQIVAFQALNKNSLAISPFPRDKGGSSGHYIKPSQMMSISSKSKSPEEAAKVINYMVSVSEGVKILGIERGVPCSAAARATLAPDLDALGKMQIDFIAALSKTAVPLPPPPPKGAGEVDNLIRRVADAVAFGKLSIKDGAQQFHSESIRILARSA
;
A
#
# COMPACT_ATOMS: atom_id res chain seq x y z
N MET A 1 -14.85 -71.30 28.92
CA MET A 1 -13.59 -71.97 29.32
C MET A 1 -12.99 -72.51 28.05
N GLY A 2 -11.79 -72.16 27.68
CA GLY A 2 -11.08 -72.76 26.56
C GLY A 2 -10.33 -71.70 25.76
N THR A 3 -9.14 -71.40 26.22
CA THR A 3 -8.12 -70.56 25.60
C THR A 3 -7.59 -71.25 24.35
N PHE A 4 -7.60 -70.52 23.21
CA PHE A 4 -6.84 -70.92 22.04
C PHE A 4 -5.63 -70.04 21.86
N THR A 5 -4.47 -70.67 21.94
CA THR A 5 -3.14 -70.13 21.77
C THR A 5 -2.77 -69.96 20.29
N ARG A 6 -1.99 -68.89 20.03
CA ARG A 6 -1.24 -68.70 18.78
C ARG A 6 -0.26 -69.86 18.54
N ARG A 7 -0.46 -70.65 17.52
CA ARG A 7 0.50 -71.47 16.74
C ARG A 7 -0.26 -72.61 16.05
N GLN A 8 -0.29 -72.51 14.78
CA GLN A 8 -0.48 -73.57 13.76
C GLN A 8 -1.30 -73.07 12.59
N PHE A 9 -0.61 -72.62 11.59
CA PHE A 9 -0.89 -73.07 10.23
C PHE A 9 0.33 -72.70 9.37
N VAL A 10 1.18 -73.73 9.17
CA VAL A 10 2.18 -73.71 8.09
C VAL A 10 1.75 -74.78 7.11
N ALA A 11 1.95 -74.50 5.84
CA ALA A 11 2.00 -75.34 4.66
C ALA A 11 0.68 -75.75 4.00
N ALA A 12 0.42 -75.10 2.86
CA ALA A 12 0.08 -75.79 1.62
C ALA A 12 0.63 -75.04 0.41
N ALA A 13 1.56 -75.60 -0.30
CA ALA A 13 2.11 -75.09 -1.57
C ALA A 13 1.07 -75.29 -2.68
N GLY A 14 1.00 -74.27 -3.55
CA GLY A 14 0.19 -74.30 -4.80
C GLY A 14 0.72 -73.32 -5.79
N THR A 15 1.52 -73.76 -6.70
CA THR A 15 1.98 -73.09 -7.92
C THR A 15 0.81 -72.64 -8.79
N THR A 16 0.73 -71.34 -9.13
CA THR A 16 0.09 -70.90 -10.41
C THR A 16 0.53 -69.48 -10.82
N ALA A 17 1.06 -69.45 -12.04
CA ALA A 17 1.03 -68.40 -13.09
C ALA A 17 1.33 -66.95 -12.69
N ALA A 18 2.49 -66.51 -13.13
CA ALA A 18 2.84 -65.10 -13.28
C ALA A 18 1.94 -64.44 -14.37
N PHE A 19 1.01 -63.58 -13.92
CA PHE A 19 0.47 -62.50 -14.79
C PHE A 19 1.10 -61.22 -14.29
N GLY A 20 1.99 -60.66 -15.15
CA GLY A 20 2.58 -59.35 -14.94
C GLY A 20 1.52 -58.25 -15.01
N LEU A 21 1.04 -57.81 -13.90
CA LEU A 21 0.39 -56.53 -13.71
C LEU A 21 1.48 -55.56 -13.33
N SER A 22 2.01 -54.87 -14.36
CA SER A 22 2.74 -53.63 -14.16
C SER A 22 1.80 -52.62 -13.56
N SER A 23 1.68 -52.60 -12.24
CA SER A 23 1.10 -51.52 -11.49
C SER A 23 2.04 -50.33 -11.66
N SER A 24 1.73 -49.48 -12.65
CA SER A 24 2.26 -48.12 -12.66
C SER A 24 1.81 -47.47 -11.38
N LEU A 25 2.68 -47.49 -10.38
CA LEU A 25 2.61 -46.63 -9.22
C LEU A 25 2.67 -45.21 -9.77
N SER A 26 1.49 -44.64 -10.09
CA SER A 26 1.33 -43.21 -10.16
C SER A 26 1.70 -42.69 -8.78
N ILE A 27 2.96 -42.24 -8.64
CA ILE A 27 3.34 -41.39 -7.52
C ILE A 27 2.45 -40.18 -7.69
N ALA A 28 1.37 -40.13 -6.93
CA ALA A 28 0.57 -38.93 -6.80
C ALA A 28 1.54 -37.85 -6.31
N GLN A 29 2.01 -37.05 -7.23
CA GLN A 29 2.88 -35.92 -6.95
C GLN A 29 2.08 -35.03 -5.99
N THR A 30 2.47 -35.04 -4.72
CA THR A 30 1.82 -34.24 -3.69
C THR A 30 1.89 -32.81 -4.20
N ALA A 31 0.72 -32.20 -4.43
CA ALA A 31 0.66 -30.83 -4.91
C ALA A 31 1.51 -29.93 -4.00
N ALA A 32 2.43 -29.18 -4.58
CA ALA A 32 3.22 -28.24 -3.80
C ALA A 32 2.27 -27.30 -3.06
N LYS A 33 2.64 -26.92 -1.84
CA LYS A 33 1.80 -26.05 -1.00
C LYS A 33 2.54 -24.75 -0.78
N LEU A 34 1.89 -23.63 -1.10
CA LEU A 34 2.36 -22.28 -0.78
C LEU A 34 1.37 -21.59 0.15
N ARG A 35 1.85 -20.59 0.87
CA ARG A 35 1.04 -19.66 1.64
C ARG A 35 1.30 -18.24 1.13
N CYS A 36 0.23 -17.49 0.89
CA CYS A 36 0.31 -16.08 0.48
C CYS A 36 -0.39 -15.22 1.52
N PHE A 37 0.32 -14.23 2.05
CA PHE A 37 -0.20 -13.30 3.05
C PHE A 37 -0.10 -11.86 2.57
N TRP A 38 -1.23 -11.14 2.65
CA TRP A 38 -1.32 -9.74 2.22
C TRP A 38 -2.27 -8.93 3.10
N TRP A 39 -2.16 -7.60 3.02
CA TRP A 39 -3.20 -6.69 3.52
C TRP A 39 -4.02 -6.18 2.35
N GLY A 40 -5.31 -5.92 2.59
CA GLY A 40 -6.17 -5.44 1.53
C GLY A 40 -7.48 -4.84 2.01
N ASN A 41 -8.27 -4.50 1.00
CA ASN A 41 -9.68 -4.20 1.07
C ASN A 41 -10.47 -5.35 0.42
N PRO A 42 -11.80 -5.39 0.50
CA PRO A 42 -12.59 -6.48 -0.07
C PRO A 42 -12.35 -6.75 -1.57
N ASP A 43 -12.14 -5.71 -2.40
CA ASP A 43 -11.86 -5.90 -3.83
C ASP A 43 -10.48 -6.53 -4.05
N ARG A 44 -9.45 -6.04 -3.34
CA ARG A 44 -8.10 -6.64 -3.35
C ARG A 44 -8.13 -8.10 -2.95
N ASP A 45 -8.86 -8.40 -1.89
CA ASP A 45 -8.96 -9.76 -1.35
C ASP A 45 -9.61 -10.69 -2.37
N LYS A 46 -10.72 -10.26 -2.98
CA LYS A 46 -11.41 -11.01 -4.04
C LYS A 46 -10.47 -11.26 -5.23
N ARG A 47 -9.85 -10.22 -5.78
CA ARG A 47 -8.94 -10.35 -6.93
C ARG A 47 -7.76 -11.25 -6.64
N THR A 48 -7.13 -11.08 -5.48
CA THR A 48 -5.97 -11.89 -5.09
C THR A 48 -6.34 -13.36 -4.93
N LYS A 49 -7.45 -13.65 -4.23
CA LYS A 49 -7.93 -15.04 -4.10
C LYS A 49 -8.25 -15.65 -5.46
N THR A 50 -8.98 -14.93 -6.32
CA THR A 50 -9.28 -15.40 -7.68
C THR A 50 -8.00 -15.71 -8.46
N LEU A 51 -6.98 -14.85 -8.38
CA LEU A 51 -5.69 -15.08 -9.04
C LEU A 51 -4.98 -16.33 -8.52
N LEU A 52 -4.90 -16.48 -7.19
CA LEU A 52 -4.23 -17.62 -6.56
C LEU A 52 -4.93 -18.93 -6.87
N ASP A 53 -6.27 -18.94 -6.84
CA ASP A 53 -7.09 -20.11 -7.18
C ASP A 53 -6.94 -20.49 -8.66
N THR A 54 -7.01 -19.50 -9.58
CA THR A 54 -6.84 -19.72 -11.02
C THR A 54 -5.45 -20.28 -11.34
N TYR A 55 -4.41 -19.70 -10.77
CA TYR A 55 -3.05 -20.18 -10.93
C TYR A 55 -2.86 -21.58 -10.36
N GLY A 56 -3.38 -21.81 -9.14
CA GLY A 56 -3.28 -23.08 -8.43
C GLY A 56 -3.94 -24.22 -9.18
N GLN A 57 -5.15 -24.02 -9.72
CA GLN A 57 -5.86 -25.00 -10.52
C GLN A 57 -5.09 -25.39 -11.79
N LYS A 58 -4.52 -24.40 -12.50
CA LYS A 58 -3.78 -24.63 -13.74
C LYS A 58 -2.45 -25.34 -13.53
N ASN A 59 -1.84 -25.18 -12.38
CA ASN A 59 -0.48 -25.69 -12.10
C ASN A 59 -0.45 -26.81 -11.07
N ASN A 60 -1.61 -27.37 -10.68
CA ASN A 60 -1.73 -28.37 -9.61
C ASN A 60 -1.01 -27.97 -8.34
N LEU A 61 -1.21 -26.71 -7.91
CA LEU A 61 -0.56 -26.08 -6.78
C LEU A 61 -1.62 -25.62 -5.77
N GLN A 62 -1.47 -25.97 -4.50
CA GLN A 62 -2.29 -25.45 -3.42
C GLN A 62 -1.68 -24.16 -2.87
N ILE A 63 -2.43 -23.03 -2.90
CA ILE A 63 -1.99 -21.76 -2.32
C ILE A 63 -2.97 -21.34 -1.25
N ALA A 64 -2.55 -21.44 0.02
CA ALA A 64 -3.35 -20.95 1.14
C ALA A 64 -3.33 -19.42 1.17
N ALA A 65 -4.51 -18.82 1.05
CA ALA A 65 -4.72 -17.40 1.03
C ALA A 65 -5.00 -16.86 2.44
N GLU A 66 -4.20 -15.90 2.91
CA GLU A 66 -4.37 -15.26 4.20
C GLU A 66 -4.36 -13.75 4.04
N THR A 67 -5.37 -13.06 4.61
CA THR A 67 -5.49 -11.60 4.51
C THR A 67 -5.98 -10.99 5.81
N VAL A 68 -5.54 -9.76 6.07
CA VAL A 68 -6.02 -8.92 7.17
C VAL A 68 -5.97 -7.44 6.74
N GLY A 69 -6.54 -6.56 7.55
CA GLY A 69 -6.39 -5.12 7.36
C GLY A 69 -4.96 -4.64 7.66
N TRP A 70 -4.61 -3.46 7.11
CA TRP A 70 -3.29 -2.84 7.31
C TRP A 70 -2.87 -2.75 8.78
N GLY A 71 -3.80 -2.39 9.68
CA GLY A 71 -3.50 -2.18 11.10
C GLY A 71 -2.97 -3.42 11.82
N ASP A 72 -3.42 -4.61 11.42
CA ASP A 72 -3.06 -5.88 12.05
C ASP A 72 -1.96 -6.63 11.30
N TYR A 73 -1.70 -6.25 10.06
CA TYR A 73 -0.83 -7.01 9.15
C TYR A 73 0.58 -7.19 9.71
N TRP A 74 1.22 -6.11 10.12
CA TRP A 74 2.63 -6.11 10.52
C TRP A 74 2.84 -6.86 11.83
N THR A 75 1.93 -6.73 12.78
CA THR A 75 1.96 -7.47 14.04
C THR A 75 1.84 -8.97 13.78
N LYS A 76 0.89 -9.35 12.93
CA LYS A 76 0.67 -10.77 12.58
C LYS A 76 1.84 -11.35 11.80
N LEU A 77 2.36 -10.62 10.81
CA LEU A 77 3.55 -11.03 10.06
C LEU A 77 4.77 -11.22 10.98
N ALA A 78 5.04 -10.25 11.85
CA ALA A 78 6.14 -10.34 12.80
C ALA A 78 6.03 -11.58 13.71
N THR A 79 4.82 -11.88 14.19
CA THR A 79 4.54 -13.08 15.00
C THR A 79 4.81 -14.38 14.22
N GLN A 80 4.35 -14.46 12.97
CA GLN A 80 4.57 -15.63 12.11
C GLN A 80 6.06 -15.82 11.80
N VAL A 81 6.78 -14.74 11.50
CA VAL A 81 8.23 -14.78 11.26
C VAL A 81 9.01 -15.22 12.49
N ALA A 82 8.70 -14.63 13.65
CA ALA A 82 9.35 -14.99 14.92
C ALA A 82 9.08 -16.45 15.33
N GLY A 83 7.89 -16.96 15.04
CA GLY A 83 7.51 -18.35 15.26
C GLY A 83 8.06 -19.34 14.23
N GLY A 84 8.88 -18.89 13.26
CA GLY A 84 9.43 -19.76 12.20
C GLY A 84 8.39 -20.26 11.19
N ASN A 85 7.20 -19.67 11.15
CA ASN A 85 6.08 -20.03 10.29
C ASN A 85 5.71 -18.91 9.31
N ALA A 86 6.71 -18.25 8.74
CA ALA A 86 6.51 -17.20 7.74
C ALA A 86 5.77 -17.75 6.50
N PRO A 87 4.85 -16.99 5.88
CA PRO A 87 4.26 -17.33 4.58
C PRO A 87 5.34 -17.38 3.48
N ASP A 88 5.10 -18.14 2.40
CA ASP A 88 6.02 -18.19 1.27
C ASP A 88 6.02 -16.88 0.50
N LEU A 89 4.82 -16.36 0.19
CA LEU A 89 4.57 -15.09 -0.50
C LEU A 89 4.12 -14.06 0.53
N ILE A 90 4.86 -12.96 0.63
CA ILE A 90 4.67 -11.90 1.63
C ILE A 90 4.48 -10.58 0.90
N GLN A 91 3.32 -9.96 1.02
CA GLN A 91 3.14 -8.60 0.52
C GLN A 91 3.92 -7.61 1.38
N MET A 92 4.75 -6.78 0.75
CA MET A 92 5.60 -5.82 1.43
C MET A 92 5.26 -4.38 1.04
N ASP A 93 5.45 -3.48 1.97
CA ASP A 93 5.49 -2.04 1.76
C ASP A 93 6.94 -1.55 1.73
N TYR A 94 7.19 -0.48 0.98
CA TYR A 94 8.52 0.14 0.89
C TYR A 94 9.10 0.50 2.27
N ARG A 95 8.24 0.90 3.21
CA ARG A 95 8.60 1.26 4.59
C ARG A 95 9.25 0.12 5.37
N TYR A 96 8.83 -1.11 5.12
CA TYR A 96 9.25 -2.28 5.89
C TYR A 96 10.21 -3.20 5.13
N LEU A 97 10.33 -3.03 3.81
CA LEU A 97 11.13 -3.92 2.96
C LEU A 97 12.57 -4.03 3.44
N PHE A 98 13.19 -2.90 3.79
CA PHE A 98 14.58 -2.82 4.21
C PHE A 98 14.84 -3.57 5.52
N GLU A 99 13.94 -3.42 6.49
CA GLU A 99 14.03 -4.11 7.77
C GLU A 99 13.96 -5.62 7.58
N TYR A 100 12.95 -6.09 6.84
CA TYR A 100 12.74 -7.52 6.63
C TYR A 100 13.85 -8.16 5.77
N ALA A 101 14.35 -7.46 4.77
CA ALA A 101 15.46 -7.92 3.94
C ALA A 101 16.77 -8.03 4.76
N ARG A 102 17.13 -7.00 5.53
CA ARG A 102 18.35 -6.96 6.35
C ARG A 102 18.31 -7.97 7.51
N ARG A 103 17.12 -8.35 7.98
CA ARG A 103 16.94 -9.45 8.94
C ARG A 103 16.97 -10.85 8.30
N ASN A 104 17.31 -10.94 7.01
CA ASN A 104 17.30 -12.20 6.25
C ASN A 104 15.95 -12.93 6.27
N THR A 105 14.84 -12.20 6.41
CA THR A 105 13.48 -12.77 6.36
C THR A 105 13.05 -13.01 4.92
N LEU A 106 13.54 -12.19 3.99
CA LEU A 106 13.21 -12.25 2.57
C LEU A 106 14.34 -12.86 1.74
N LEU A 107 13.97 -13.49 0.64
CA LEU A 107 14.89 -14.10 -0.32
C LEU A 107 15.26 -13.08 -1.42
N PRO A 108 16.54 -12.97 -1.84
CA PRO A 108 16.91 -12.21 -3.03
C PRO A 108 16.30 -12.82 -4.30
N LEU A 109 15.66 -12.00 -5.12
CA LEU A 109 14.85 -12.43 -6.27
C LEU A 109 15.55 -12.28 -7.63
N ASP A 110 16.76 -11.69 -7.69
CA ASP A 110 17.44 -11.35 -8.94
C ASP A 110 17.60 -12.53 -9.90
N LYS A 111 17.85 -13.74 -9.37
CA LYS A 111 18.01 -14.95 -10.16
C LYS A 111 16.69 -15.65 -10.51
N LEU A 112 15.62 -15.37 -9.76
CA LEU A 112 14.32 -16.00 -9.92
C LEU A 112 13.39 -15.22 -10.85
N LEU A 113 13.55 -13.90 -10.89
CA LEU A 113 12.66 -12.97 -11.60
C LEU A 113 13.47 -11.92 -12.36
N PRO A 114 13.70 -12.09 -13.66
CA PRO A 114 14.53 -11.18 -14.45
C PRO A 114 13.90 -9.81 -14.66
N LEU A 115 12.56 -9.69 -14.61
CA LEU A 115 11.79 -8.43 -14.74
C LEU A 115 12.29 -7.53 -15.89
N THR A 116 12.55 -8.10 -17.04
CA THR A 116 13.17 -7.42 -18.19
C THR A 116 12.32 -6.29 -18.75
N ASP A 117 10.99 -6.37 -18.57
CA ASP A 117 10.00 -5.40 -19.03
C ASP A 117 9.72 -4.28 -17.99
N PHE A 118 10.41 -4.30 -16.86
CA PHE A 118 10.30 -3.26 -15.82
C PHE A 118 11.37 -2.18 -16.04
N THR A 119 11.00 -0.93 -15.84
CA THR A 119 11.99 0.15 -15.84
C THR A 119 13.00 -0.01 -14.69
N ALA A 120 14.15 0.65 -14.81
CA ALA A 120 15.13 0.66 -13.73
C ALA A 120 14.52 1.22 -12.42
N ASN A 121 13.70 2.25 -12.51
CA ASN A 121 13.03 2.86 -11.35
C ASN A 121 12.07 1.87 -10.67
N ASP A 122 11.27 1.14 -11.43
CA ASP A 122 10.32 0.15 -10.90
C ASP A 122 11.04 -1.00 -10.17
N ARG A 123 12.21 -1.43 -10.68
CA ARG A 123 13.04 -2.45 -10.03
C ARG A 123 13.76 -1.89 -8.80
N ASN A 124 14.26 -0.66 -8.86
CA ASN A 124 15.03 -0.06 -7.78
C ASN A 124 14.20 0.13 -6.50
N GLY A 125 12.90 0.40 -6.63
CA GLY A 125 12.00 0.48 -5.47
C GLY A 125 11.90 -0.81 -4.65
N GLY A 126 12.23 -1.97 -5.23
CA GLY A 126 12.26 -3.26 -4.56
C GLY A 126 13.64 -3.74 -4.13
N LYS A 127 14.69 -2.93 -4.33
CA LYS A 127 16.06 -3.30 -4.00
C LYS A 127 16.47 -2.84 -2.61
N VAL A 128 17.24 -3.67 -1.95
CA VAL A 128 17.91 -3.39 -0.67
C VAL A 128 19.38 -3.80 -0.83
N ASP A 129 20.28 -2.89 -0.57
CA ASP A 129 21.74 -3.12 -0.66
C ASP A 129 22.14 -3.77 -2.02
N GLY A 130 21.53 -3.27 -3.11
CA GLY A 130 21.78 -3.67 -4.49
C GLY A 130 21.04 -4.94 -4.97
N LYS A 131 20.40 -5.71 -4.09
CA LYS A 131 19.66 -6.95 -4.42
C LYS A 131 18.16 -6.71 -4.43
N LEU A 132 17.44 -7.37 -5.33
CA LEU A 132 15.98 -7.30 -5.41
C LEU A 132 15.34 -8.21 -4.35
N TYR A 133 14.50 -7.65 -3.47
CA TYR A 133 13.76 -8.40 -2.45
C TYR A 133 12.24 -8.27 -2.59
N GLY A 134 11.76 -7.32 -3.37
CA GLY A 134 10.33 -7.13 -3.60
C GLY A 134 10.04 -6.79 -5.06
N VAL A 135 9.07 -7.47 -5.65
CA VAL A 135 8.56 -7.14 -6.99
C VAL A 135 7.41 -6.16 -6.87
N ASN A 136 7.57 -5.00 -7.46
CA ASN A 136 6.55 -3.97 -7.47
C ASN A 136 5.29 -4.44 -8.22
N LEU A 137 4.15 -4.47 -7.53
CA LEU A 137 2.86 -4.90 -8.06
C LEU A 137 2.12 -3.78 -8.80
N GLY A 138 2.56 -2.54 -8.65
CA GLY A 138 2.02 -1.37 -9.30
C GLY A 138 2.58 -0.09 -8.70
N SER A 139 2.66 0.96 -9.49
CA SER A 139 3.16 2.27 -9.09
C SER A 139 2.02 3.20 -8.73
N ASN A 140 2.23 4.03 -7.71
CA ASN A 140 1.35 5.12 -7.34
C ASN A 140 2.14 6.37 -6.93
N SER A 141 1.41 7.44 -6.66
CA SER A 141 1.92 8.64 -6.02
C SER A 141 0.89 9.16 -5.03
N LYS A 142 1.24 10.18 -4.26
CA LYS A 142 0.25 10.93 -3.51
C LYS A 142 -0.70 11.64 -4.47
N ALA A 143 -1.94 11.80 -4.09
CA ALA A 143 -2.95 12.49 -4.87
C ALA A 143 -3.95 13.22 -3.96
N MET A 144 -4.56 14.26 -4.49
CA MET A 144 -5.79 14.81 -3.97
C MET A 144 -6.96 14.14 -4.70
N VAL A 145 -7.79 13.36 -3.97
CA VAL A 145 -9.09 12.94 -4.50
C VAL A 145 -10.12 14.03 -4.26
N TYR A 146 -10.97 14.29 -5.23
CA TYR A 146 -12.01 15.32 -5.10
C TYR A 146 -13.33 14.91 -5.76
N ASP A 147 -14.43 15.38 -5.17
CA ASP A 147 -15.79 15.22 -5.65
C ASP A 147 -16.11 16.31 -6.69
N THR A 148 -16.23 15.92 -7.97
CA THR A 148 -16.46 16.86 -9.07
C THR A 148 -17.80 17.58 -8.97
N GLY A 149 -18.83 16.92 -8.43
CA GLY A 149 -20.16 17.50 -8.22
C GLY A 149 -20.16 18.56 -7.12
N MET A 150 -19.42 18.36 -6.04
CA MET A 150 -19.29 19.36 -4.98
C MET A 150 -18.46 20.56 -5.45
N LEU A 151 -17.36 20.34 -6.18
CA LEU A 151 -16.56 21.41 -6.75
C LEU A 151 -17.35 22.25 -7.75
N ALA A 152 -18.18 21.63 -8.58
CA ALA A 152 -19.02 22.32 -9.56
C ALA A 152 -20.01 23.31 -8.89
N LYS A 153 -20.50 23.02 -7.69
CA LYS A 153 -21.39 23.92 -6.92
C LYS A 153 -20.72 25.25 -6.55
N VAL A 154 -19.39 25.29 -6.49
CA VAL A 154 -18.61 26.50 -6.23
C VAL A 154 -17.87 27.01 -7.46
N GLY A 155 -18.33 26.60 -8.66
CA GLY A 155 -17.83 27.10 -9.94
C GLY A 155 -16.50 26.48 -10.39
N VAL A 156 -16.00 25.42 -9.71
CA VAL A 156 -14.76 24.74 -10.06
C VAL A 156 -15.09 23.50 -10.90
N LYS A 157 -14.81 23.54 -12.20
CA LYS A 157 -15.06 22.44 -13.13
C LYS A 157 -14.00 21.34 -13.03
N ALA A 158 -12.75 21.72 -12.83
CA ALA A 158 -11.60 20.83 -12.65
C ALA A 158 -10.51 21.55 -11.86
N ILE A 159 -9.68 20.77 -11.17
CA ILE A 159 -8.51 21.30 -10.46
C ILE A 159 -7.38 21.49 -11.48
N ASP A 160 -6.79 22.70 -11.53
CA ASP A 160 -5.56 22.95 -12.28
C ASP A 160 -4.42 22.13 -11.66
N PRO A 161 -3.66 21.34 -12.41
CA PRO A 161 -2.51 20.62 -11.88
C PRO A 161 -1.43 21.49 -11.21
N LYS A 162 -1.49 22.82 -11.41
CA LYS A 162 -0.57 23.80 -10.81
C LYS A 162 -1.19 24.61 -9.68
N TRP A 163 -2.35 24.24 -9.19
CA TRP A 163 -3.05 24.94 -8.12
C TRP A 163 -2.21 25.08 -6.84
N THR A 164 -2.59 26.05 -6.01
CA THR A 164 -1.82 26.45 -4.85
C THR A 164 -2.52 26.06 -3.53
N TRP A 165 -1.78 26.14 -2.42
CA TRP A 165 -2.35 26.00 -1.09
C TRP A 165 -3.41 27.08 -0.77
N ASP A 166 -3.26 28.27 -1.37
CA ASP A 166 -4.28 29.32 -1.27
C ASP A 166 -5.56 28.94 -2.05
N ASP A 167 -5.43 28.37 -3.25
CA ASP A 167 -6.56 27.84 -3.99
C ASP A 167 -7.27 26.73 -3.22
N PHE A 168 -6.51 25.80 -2.62
CA PHE A 168 -7.05 24.74 -1.77
C PHE A 168 -7.87 25.31 -0.62
N GLY A 169 -7.31 26.27 0.13
CA GLY A 169 -8.00 26.90 1.25
C GLY A 169 -9.26 27.65 0.83
N ARG A 170 -9.19 28.39 -0.29
CA ARG A 170 -10.33 29.11 -0.86
C ARG A 170 -11.45 28.14 -1.29
N ILE A 171 -11.14 27.13 -2.08
CA ILE A 171 -12.12 26.16 -2.56
C ILE A 171 -12.75 25.41 -1.37
N ALA A 172 -11.94 24.98 -0.42
CA ALA A 172 -12.42 24.28 0.78
C ALA A 172 -13.38 25.18 1.59
N GLY A 173 -13.05 26.45 1.77
CA GLY A 173 -13.90 27.41 2.45
C GLY A 173 -15.23 27.67 1.73
N GLU A 174 -15.22 27.79 0.40
CA GLU A 174 -16.47 28.00 -0.37
C GLU A 174 -17.41 26.78 -0.30
N ILE A 175 -16.86 25.58 -0.34
CA ILE A 175 -17.67 24.34 -0.21
C ILE A 175 -18.31 24.26 1.18
N SER A 176 -17.60 24.58 2.23
CA SER A 176 -18.12 24.54 3.61
C SER A 176 -19.25 25.52 3.86
N LYS A 177 -19.35 26.60 3.07
CA LYS A 177 -20.45 27.58 3.13
C LYS A 177 -21.75 27.08 2.51
N ILE A 178 -21.74 26.01 1.71
CA ILE A 178 -22.95 25.44 1.09
C ILE A 178 -23.95 24.96 2.15
N ASP A 179 -23.47 24.28 3.17
CA ASP A 179 -24.28 23.81 4.31
C ASP A 179 -23.32 23.66 5.51
N PRO A 180 -23.11 24.74 6.30
CA PRO A 180 -22.14 24.77 7.38
C PRO A 180 -22.40 23.70 8.45
N GLY A 181 -21.36 22.96 8.82
CA GLY A 181 -21.42 21.87 9.79
C GLY A 181 -21.89 20.53 9.22
N LYS A 182 -22.36 20.50 7.98
CA LYS A 182 -22.72 19.28 7.26
C LYS A 182 -21.71 18.93 6.18
N TYR A 183 -21.27 19.91 5.41
CA TYR A 183 -20.27 19.73 4.38
C TYR A 183 -18.95 20.39 4.78
N TRP A 184 -17.86 19.70 4.50
CA TRP A 184 -16.52 20.22 4.64
C TRP A 184 -15.81 20.28 3.30
N GLY A 185 -14.99 21.29 3.12
CA GLY A 185 -14.23 21.43 1.87
C GLY A 185 -13.18 20.34 1.72
N ALA A 186 -12.58 19.90 2.83
CA ALA A 186 -11.61 18.82 2.81
C ALA A 186 -11.63 18.01 4.10
N SER A 187 -11.09 16.78 4.06
CA SER A 187 -10.75 16.00 5.25
C SER A 187 -9.57 16.61 5.99
N ASP A 188 -9.50 16.46 7.31
CA ASP A 188 -8.33 16.85 8.10
C ASP A 188 -7.17 15.86 7.88
N ASN A 189 -6.16 16.31 7.13
CA ASN A 189 -4.96 15.54 6.86
C ASN A 189 -3.74 16.00 7.69
N SER A 190 -3.92 16.85 8.72
CA SER A 190 -2.85 17.29 9.64
C SER A 190 -2.11 16.12 10.28
N ARG A 191 -2.81 15.01 10.46
CA ARG A 191 -2.39 13.77 11.13
C ARG A 191 -1.66 12.80 10.20
N TRP A 192 -1.60 13.08 8.91
CA TRP A 192 -1.09 12.15 7.92
C TRP A 192 0.39 12.41 7.63
N GLU A 193 1.26 11.54 8.17
CA GLU A 193 2.72 11.63 8.02
C GLU A 193 3.15 11.79 6.55
N GLN A 194 2.55 11.00 5.65
CA GLN A 194 2.88 11.05 4.24
C GLN A 194 2.41 12.34 3.54
N GLY A 195 1.39 13.01 4.08
CA GLY A 195 0.98 14.34 3.64
C GLY A 195 2.00 15.39 4.05
N PHE A 196 2.50 15.31 5.28
CA PHE A 196 3.59 16.14 5.77
C PHE A 196 4.88 15.92 4.98
N GLU A 197 5.25 14.66 4.70
CA GLU A 197 6.38 14.31 3.82
C GLU A 197 6.26 14.97 2.44
N GLN A 198 5.07 14.90 1.83
CA GLN A 198 4.82 15.50 0.52
C GLN A 198 4.99 17.03 0.56
N TRP A 199 4.52 17.68 1.62
CA TRP A 199 4.70 19.10 1.83
C TRP A 199 6.18 19.45 2.05
N LEU A 200 6.93 18.68 2.83
CA LEU A 200 8.38 18.85 3.01
C LEU A 200 9.14 18.75 1.69
N ASN A 201 8.78 17.78 0.82
CA ASN A 201 9.40 17.63 -0.49
C ASN A 201 9.19 18.87 -1.37
N GLN A 202 8.06 19.56 -1.25
CA GLN A 202 7.81 20.83 -1.95
C GLN A 202 8.79 21.92 -1.51
N GLN A 203 9.23 21.87 -0.25
CA GLN A 203 10.21 22.80 0.35
C GLN A 203 11.67 22.37 0.10
N GLY A 204 11.91 21.32 -0.71
CA GLY A 204 13.23 20.76 -0.94
C GLY A 204 13.81 20.03 0.29
N LYS A 205 12.96 19.66 1.24
CA LYS A 205 13.30 18.90 2.46
C LYS A 205 12.79 17.46 2.35
N SER A 206 13.15 16.63 3.31
CA SER A 206 12.68 15.25 3.40
C SER A 206 12.18 14.94 4.80
N LEU A 207 11.30 13.95 4.94
CA LEU A 207 10.88 13.47 6.24
C LEU A 207 12.05 12.79 6.98
N TYR A 208 12.82 12.00 6.26
CA TYR A 208 14.05 11.35 6.75
C TYR A 208 15.21 11.67 5.81
N ASN A 209 16.39 11.93 6.36
CA ASN A 209 17.61 12.08 5.59
C ASN A 209 18.25 10.71 5.26
N LEU A 210 19.35 10.71 4.52
CA LEU A 210 20.05 9.49 4.12
C LEU A 210 20.59 8.68 5.32
N ASP A 211 20.85 9.33 6.45
CA ASP A 211 21.32 8.70 7.69
C ASP A 211 20.18 8.18 8.56
N GLY A 212 18.93 8.26 8.07
CA GLY A 212 17.73 7.81 8.78
C GLY A 212 17.30 8.74 9.92
N GLN A 213 17.81 9.96 9.97
CA GLN A 213 17.43 10.97 10.96
C GLN A 213 16.26 11.83 10.44
N ALA A 214 15.63 12.60 11.33
CA ALA A 214 14.61 13.58 10.95
C ALA A 214 15.20 14.64 10.01
N GLY A 215 14.63 14.79 8.81
CA GLY A 215 15.05 15.76 7.80
C GLY A 215 14.25 17.08 7.84
N PHE A 216 13.54 17.33 8.92
CA PHE A 216 12.68 18.49 9.14
C PHE A 216 13.00 19.15 10.50
N SER A 217 12.57 20.40 10.67
CA SER A 217 12.68 21.15 11.91
C SER A 217 11.34 21.26 12.65
N ALA A 218 11.38 21.73 13.91
CA ALA A 218 10.16 22.07 14.64
C ALA A 218 9.39 23.19 13.96
N ASP A 219 10.04 24.15 13.30
CA ASP A 219 9.38 25.23 12.58
C ASP A 219 8.60 24.69 11.37
N ASP A 220 9.12 23.70 10.65
CA ASP A 220 8.39 23.05 9.56
C ASP A 220 7.08 22.42 10.06
N VAL A 221 7.14 21.74 11.20
CA VAL A 221 5.95 21.15 11.83
C VAL A 221 4.98 22.23 12.27
N ALA A 222 5.48 23.34 12.82
CA ALA A 222 4.63 24.45 13.25
C ALA A 222 3.87 25.09 12.05
N VAL A 223 4.54 25.27 10.91
CA VAL A 223 3.89 25.75 9.67
C VAL A 223 2.81 24.77 9.20
N TRP A 224 3.12 23.47 9.18
CA TRP A 224 2.14 22.42 8.83
C TRP A 224 0.91 22.43 9.73
N PHE A 225 1.09 22.44 11.04
CA PHE A 225 -0.03 22.46 11.99
C PHE A 225 -0.82 23.77 11.92
N ALA A 226 -0.15 24.91 11.74
CA ALA A 226 -0.81 26.20 11.61
C ALA A 226 -1.71 26.28 10.38
N MET A 227 -1.27 25.72 9.23
CA MET A 227 -2.08 25.65 8.02
C MET A 227 -3.39 24.89 8.26
N TRP A 228 -3.31 23.72 8.87
CA TRP A 228 -4.50 22.90 9.17
C TRP A 228 -5.39 23.51 10.26
N ASP A 229 -4.81 24.12 11.29
CA ASP A 229 -5.55 24.83 12.33
C ASP A 229 -6.34 26.01 11.78
N LYS A 230 -5.75 26.78 10.83
CA LYS A 230 -6.43 27.85 10.11
C LYS A 230 -7.65 27.32 9.34
N LEU A 231 -7.52 26.21 8.64
CA LEU A 231 -8.63 25.60 7.90
C LEU A 231 -9.73 25.09 8.85
N ARG A 232 -9.37 24.52 9.99
CA ARG A 232 -10.30 24.03 11.00
C ARG A 232 -11.08 25.19 11.66
N LYS A 233 -10.39 26.26 12.02
CA LYS A 233 -11.02 27.48 12.58
C LYS A 233 -11.94 28.19 11.58
N ALA A 234 -11.65 28.08 10.30
CA ALA A 234 -12.50 28.59 9.22
C ALA A 234 -13.69 27.66 8.89
N GLY A 235 -13.83 26.52 9.53
CA GLY A 235 -14.84 25.51 9.23
C GLY A 235 -14.67 24.82 7.89
N ALA A 236 -13.51 25.00 7.23
CA ALA A 236 -13.20 24.41 5.92
C ALA A 236 -12.93 22.90 5.98
N ILE A 237 -12.55 22.41 7.15
CA ILE A 237 -12.36 20.99 7.48
C ILE A 237 -13.12 20.63 8.75
N PRO A 238 -13.37 19.34 9.04
CA PRO A 238 -14.07 18.91 10.23
C PRO A 238 -13.45 19.42 11.53
N PRO A 239 -14.25 19.67 12.58
CA PRO A 239 -13.74 19.93 13.92
C PRO A 239 -12.98 18.69 14.45
N ALA A 240 -12.19 18.89 15.50
CA ALA A 240 -11.26 17.90 16.01
C ALA A 240 -11.91 16.56 16.40
N ASP A 241 -13.07 16.61 17.01
CA ASP A 241 -13.84 15.43 17.45
C ASP A 241 -14.33 14.59 16.27
N VAL A 242 -14.76 15.23 15.18
CA VAL A 242 -15.16 14.55 13.94
C VAL A 242 -13.92 13.99 13.22
N GLY A 243 -12.89 14.81 13.03
CA GLY A 243 -11.64 14.40 12.35
C GLY A 243 -10.93 13.24 13.05
N ALA A 244 -10.94 13.19 14.38
CA ALA A 244 -10.31 12.14 15.17
C ALA A 244 -10.98 10.76 15.00
N THR A 245 -12.22 10.69 14.52
CA THR A 245 -12.89 9.40 14.24
C THR A 245 -12.33 8.68 13.02
N ASN A 246 -11.62 9.39 12.15
CA ASN A 246 -11.00 8.79 10.96
C ASN A 246 -9.68 8.09 11.35
N THR A 247 -9.70 6.76 11.31
CA THR A 247 -8.53 5.90 11.59
C THR A 247 -7.76 5.53 10.32
N GLY A 248 -8.10 6.13 9.16
CA GLY A 248 -7.47 5.87 7.86
C GLY A 248 -8.19 4.82 7.01
N LYS A 249 -9.36 4.36 7.44
CA LYS A 249 -10.21 3.48 6.63
C LYS A 249 -10.97 4.30 5.60
N VAL A 250 -11.04 3.81 4.34
CA VAL A 250 -11.63 4.53 3.21
C VAL A 250 -13.06 5.00 3.50
N GLU A 251 -13.88 4.17 4.14
CA GLU A 251 -15.26 4.46 4.50
C GLU A 251 -15.43 5.57 5.56
N GLN A 252 -14.37 5.96 6.24
CA GLN A 252 -14.42 6.98 7.29
C GLN A 252 -14.13 8.40 6.76
N TYR A 253 -13.61 8.50 5.55
CA TYR A 253 -13.33 9.81 4.95
C TYR A 253 -14.63 10.51 4.55
N GLU A 254 -14.67 11.82 4.75
CA GLU A 254 -15.81 12.67 4.40
C GLU A 254 -16.13 12.59 2.90
N VAL A 255 -15.12 12.49 2.04
CA VAL A 255 -15.27 12.30 0.59
C VAL A 255 -16.02 11.00 0.29
N SER A 256 -15.68 9.88 0.93
CA SER A 256 -16.38 8.60 0.74
C SER A 256 -17.84 8.66 1.13
N ARG A 257 -18.16 9.48 2.14
CA ARG A 257 -19.50 9.63 2.70
C ARG A 257 -20.33 10.71 1.98
N GLY A 258 -19.75 11.40 1.01
CA GLY A 258 -20.40 12.55 0.36
C GLY A 258 -20.58 13.76 1.26
N LEU A 259 -19.81 13.85 2.35
CA LEU A 259 -19.83 14.94 3.34
C LEU A 259 -18.62 15.88 3.19
N GLY A 260 -17.67 15.54 2.36
CA GLY A 260 -16.48 16.34 2.06
C GLY A 260 -16.14 16.32 0.59
N ALA A 261 -15.48 17.37 0.13
CA ALA A 261 -15.17 17.51 -1.29
C ALA A 261 -13.77 17.03 -1.66
N MET A 262 -12.80 17.11 -0.75
CA MET A 262 -11.40 16.84 -1.07
C MET A 262 -10.71 16.04 0.04
N SER A 263 -9.78 15.15 -0.33
CA SER A 263 -8.92 14.46 0.63
C SER A 263 -7.58 14.09 0.00
N PHE A 264 -6.51 14.11 0.80
CA PHE A 264 -5.20 13.62 0.40
C PHE A 264 -5.10 12.11 0.61
N VAL A 265 -4.70 11.39 -0.43
CA VAL A 265 -4.70 9.93 -0.49
C VAL A 265 -3.54 9.43 -1.36
N ASN A 266 -3.40 8.12 -1.52
CA ASN A 266 -2.60 7.55 -2.59
C ASN A 266 -3.45 7.40 -3.86
N SER A 267 -2.89 7.65 -5.03
CA SER A 267 -3.62 7.73 -6.30
C SER A 267 -4.44 6.49 -6.64
N ASN A 268 -3.96 5.29 -6.29
CA ASN A 268 -4.70 4.05 -6.52
C ASN A 268 -5.94 3.88 -5.64
N GLN A 269 -6.07 4.65 -4.56
CA GLN A 269 -7.23 4.55 -3.67
C GLN A 269 -8.51 5.13 -4.28
N ILE A 270 -8.43 5.91 -5.38
CA ILE A 270 -9.61 6.49 -6.02
C ILE A 270 -10.69 5.44 -6.35
N VAL A 271 -10.30 4.22 -6.70
CA VAL A 271 -11.27 3.13 -6.99
C VAL A 271 -12.11 2.82 -5.75
N ALA A 272 -11.46 2.68 -4.60
CA ALA A 272 -12.17 2.40 -3.34
C ALA A 272 -13.03 3.58 -2.87
N PHE A 273 -12.56 4.82 -3.06
CA PHE A 273 -13.34 6.02 -2.77
C PHE A 273 -14.56 6.15 -3.70
N GLN A 274 -14.38 5.90 -5.00
CA GLN A 274 -15.48 5.97 -5.96
C GLN A 274 -16.56 4.92 -5.69
N ALA A 275 -16.19 3.74 -5.23
CA ALA A 275 -17.15 2.70 -4.87
C ALA A 275 -18.11 3.11 -3.73
N LEU A 276 -17.71 4.08 -2.91
CA LEU A 276 -18.49 4.57 -1.77
C LEU A 276 -19.21 5.90 -2.04
N ASN A 277 -18.69 6.72 -2.97
CA ASN A 277 -19.29 8.01 -3.30
C ASN A 277 -20.20 7.90 -4.52
N LYS A 278 -21.40 8.49 -4.44
CA LYS A 278 -22.38 8.51 -5.55
C LYS A 278 -22.02 9.50 -6.66
N ASN A 279 -21.24 10.55 -6.34
CA ASN A 279 -20.77 11.51 -7.32
C ASN A 279 -19.51 10.99 -8.01
N SER A 280 -19.20 11.50 -9.19
CA SER A 280 -17.95 11.23 -9.87
C SER A 280 -16.79 11.85 -9.10
N LEU A 281 -15.76 11.04 -8.84
CA LEU A 281 -14.52 11.49 -8.23
C LEU A 281 -13.43 11.67 -9.29
N ALA A 282 -12.50 12.57 -9.02
CA ALA A 282 -11.28 12.72 -9.80
C ALA A 282 -10.06 12.89 -8.88
N ILE A 283 -8.86 12.84 -9.47
CA ILE A 283 -7.60 13.07 -8.75
C ILE A 283 -6.81 14.20 -9.38
N SER A 284 -6.09 14.93 -8.56
CA SER A 284 -5.11 15.92 -8.97
C SER A 284 -3.83 15.81 -8.16
N PRO A 285 -2.71 16.41 -8.61
CA PRO A 285 -1.56 16.63 -7.74
C PRO A 285 -1.95 17.40 -6.47
N PHE A 286 -1.14 17.34 -5.42
CA PHE A 286 -1.29 18.20 -4.26
C PHE A 286 -1.18 19.68 -4.65
N PRO A 287 -1.84 20.58 -3.90
CA PRO A 287 -1.55 22.00 -4.01
C PRO A 287 -0.07 22.25 -3.70
N ARG A 288 0.48 23.32 -4.22
CA ARG A 288 1.89 23.72 -4.03
C ARG A 288 2.01 25.23 -3.83
N ASP A 289 3.18 25.68 -3.44
CA ASP A 289 3.46 27.10 -3.43
C ASP A 289 3.52 27.63 -4.86
N LYS A 290 3.16 28.89 -5.06
CA LYS A 290 3.12 29.53 -6.38
C LYS A 290 4.50 29.44 -7.05
N GLY A 291 4.55 28.77 -8.19
CA GLY A 291 5.81 28.54 -8.92
C GLY A 291 6.73 27.47 -8.29
N GLY A 292 6.33 26.86 -7.17
CA GLY A 292 7.12 25.85 -6.46
C GLY A 292 7.08 24.45 -7.08
N SER A 293 7.93 23.57 -6.55
CA SER A 293 7.93 22.14 -6.90
C SER A 293 6.62 21.49 -6.48
N SER A 294 6.18 20.48 -7.22
CA SER A 294 5.06 19.64 -6.80
C SER A 294 5.45 18.71 -5.66
N GLY A 295 6.74 18.43 -5.47
CA GLY A 295 7.27 17.50 -4.48
C GLY A 295 6.88 16.04 -4.67
N HIS A 296 6.10 15.71 -5.71
CA HIS A 296 5.63 14.35 -5.96
C HIS A 296 6.75 13.43 -6.39
N TYR A 297 6.70 12.22 -5.91
CA TYR A 297 7.51 11.09 -6.36
C TYR A 297 6.62 9.89 -6.70
N ILE A 298 7.10 9.02 -7.56
CA ILE A 298 6.42 7.77 -7.90
C ILE A 298 7.06 6.67 -7.07
N LYS A 299 6.22 5.90 -6.38
CA LYS A 299 6.68 4.83 -5.49
C LYS A 299 6.02 3.49 -5.82
N PRO A 300 6.62 2.36 -5.42
CA PRO A 300 5.91 1.10 -5.32
C PRO A 300 4.66 1.26 -4.43
N SER A 301 3.51 0.81 -4.92
CA SER A 301 2.29 0.84 -4.11
C SER A 301 2.30 -0.29 -3.07
N GLN A 302 2.62 -1.48 -3.53
CA GLN A 302 2.95 -2.66 -2.73
C GLN A 302 3.90 -3.53 -3.55
N MET A 303 4.60 -4.40 -2.85
CA MET A 303 5.49 -5.38 -3.47
C MET A 303 5.10 -6.79 -3.04
N MET A 304 5.46 -7.78 -3.84
CA MET A 304 5.42 -9.18 -3.43
C MET A 304 6.83 -9.68 -3.26
N SER A 305 7.09 -10.26 -2.10
CA SER A 305 8.38 -10.85 -1.70
C SER A 305 8.23 -12.34 -1.45
N ILE A 306 9.36 -13.05 -1.43
CA ILE A 306 9.41 -14.48 -1.06
C ILE A 306 10.15 -14.60 0.26
N SER A 307 9.61 -15.41 1.16
CA SER A 307 10.28 -15.74 2.42
C SER A 307 11.59 -16.51 2.18
N SER A 308 12.65 -16.15 2.92
CA SER A 308 13.90 -16.91 2.92
C SER A 308 13.73 -18.34 3.46
N LYS A 309 12.59 -18.65 4.09
CA LYS A 309 12.23 -19.97 4.64
C LYS A 309 11.31 -20.75 3.72
N SER A 310 10.90 -20.20 2.56
CA SER A 310 10.08 -20.94 1.60
C SER A 310 10.78 -22.23 1.15
N LYS A 311 10.01 -23.29 1.06
CA LYS A 311 10.47 -24.59 0.57
C LYS A 311 10.32 -24.74 -0.94
N SER A 312 9.61 -23.80 -1.58
CA SER A 312 9.32 -23.81 -3.02
C SER A 312 9.47 -22.39 -3.61
N PRO A 313 10.67 -21.77 -3.49
CA PRO A 313 10.88 -20.39 -3.91
C PRO A 313 10.69 -20.18 -5.43
N GLU A 314 11.01 -21.20 -6.23
CA GLU A 314 10.81 -21.17 -7.70
C GLU A 314 9.33 -21.14 -8.05
N GLU A 315 8.50 -21.91 -7.36
CA GLU A 315 7.05 -21.89 -7.56
C GLU A 315 6.44 -20.56 -7.07
N ALA A 316 6.92 -20.04 -5.95
CA ALA A 316 6.52 -18.72 -5.46
C ALA A 316 6.89 -17.61 -6.47
N ALA A 317 8.06 -17.70 -7.09
CA ALA A 317 8.48 -16.75 -8.13
C ALA A 317 7.58 -16.83 -9.38
N LYS A 318 7.17 -18.03 -9.80
CA LYS A 318 6.21 -18.18 -10.90
C LYS A 318 4.86 -17.54 -10.58
N VAL A 319 4.37 -17.64 -9.35
CA VAL A 319 3.15 -16.93 -8.91
C VAL A 319 3.34 -15.41 -9.02
N ILE A 320 4.47 -14.87 -8.57
CA ILE A 320 4.76 -13.44 -8.72
C ILE A 320 4.82 -13.04 -10.20
N ASN A 321 5.48 -13.82 -11.04
CA ASN A 321 5.53 -13.55 -12.49
C ASN A 321 4.13 -13.57 -13.11
N TYR A 322 3.27 -14.49 -12.68
CA TYR A 322 1.88 -14.53 -13.12
C TYR A 322 1.11 -13.27 -12.71
N MET A 323 1.36 -12.76 -11.51
CA MET A 323 0.75 -11.51 -11.02
C MET A 323 1.10 -10.29 -11.89
N VAL A 324 2.35 -10.19 -12.37
CA VAL A 324 2.87 -8.93 -12.93
C VAL A 324 3.15 -8.95 -14.42
N SER A 325 3.28 -10.14 -15.05
CA SER A 325 3.73 -10.27 -16.43
C SER A 325 2.81 -11.12 -17.31
N VAL A 326 2.06 -12.08 -16.71
CA VAL A 326 1.18 -12.93 -17.50
C VAL A 326 -0.18 -12.28 -17.69
N SER A 327 -0.63 -12.17 -18.94
CA SER A 327 -1.84 -11.45 -19.34
C SER A 327 -3.08 -11.78 -18.48
N GLU A 328 -3.32 -13.05 -18.19
CA GLU A 328 -4.46 -13.49 -17.40
C GLU A 328 -4.38 -13.01 -15.94
N GLY A 329 -3.23 -13.19 -15.28
CA GLY A 329 -3.02 -12.71 -13.91
C GLY A 329 -3.11 -11.19 -13.80
N VAL A 330 -2.54 -10.49 -14.79
CA VAL A 330 -2.62 -9.03 -14.93
C VAL A 330 -4.08 -8.58 -15.05
N LYS A 331 -4.90 -9.23 -15.87
CA LYS A 331 -6.34 -8.90 -16.01
C LYS A 331 -7.13 -9.15 -14.73
N ILE A 332 -6.83 -10.22 -14.00
CA ILE A 332 -7.49 -10.51 -12.72
C ILE A 332 -7.17 -9.42 -11.69
N LEU A 333 -5.90 -9.03 -11.56
CA LEU A 333 -5.51 -7.99 -10.60
C LEU A 333 -5.96 -6.58 -11.02
N GLY A 334 -5.92 -6.28 -12.33
CA GLY A 334 -6.25 -4.96 -12.85
C GLY A 334 -5.29 -3.89 -12.31
N ILE A 335 -5.85 -2.73 -11.98
CA ILE A 335 -5.10 -1.57 -11.47
C ILE A 335 -5.36 -1.26 -9.99
N GLU A 336 -6.01 -2.17 -9.26
CA GLU A 336 -6.32 -1.94 -7.84
C GLU A 336 -5.06 -1.71 -6.99
N ARG A 337 -3.95 -2.35 -7.37
CA ARG A 337 -2.64 -2.15 -6.72
C ARG A 337 -1.81 -1.00 -7.29
N GLY A 338 -2.39 -0.18 -8.16
CA GLY A 338 -1.69 0.89 -8.85
C GLY A 338 -1.43 0.59 -10.33
N VAL A 339 -0.77 1.52 -11.00
CA VAL A 339 -0.43 1.39 -12.43
C VAL A 339 0.63 0.30 -12.60
N PRO A 340 0.40 -0.75 -13.40
CA PRO A 340 1.37 -1.83 -13.59
C PRO A 340 2.72 -1.33 -14.09
N CYS A 341 3.79 -1.89 -13.54
CA CYS A 341 5.18 -1.51 -13.88
C CYS A 341 5.59 -2.03 -15.26
N SER A 342 5.11 -3.22 -15.64
CA SER A 342 5.36 -3.81 -16.95
C SER A 342 4.63 -3.06 -18.07
N ALA A 343 5.34 -2.69 -19.13
CA ALA A 343 4.75 -2.07 -20.32
C ALA A 343 3.76 -3.01 -21.00
N ALA A 344 4.07 -4.30 -21.08
CA ALA A 344 3.19 -5.33 -21.64
C ALA A 344 1.90 -5.48 -20.78
N ALA A 345 2.01 -5.40 -19.44
CA ALA A 345 0.86 -5.44 -18.56
C ALA A 345 -0.06 -4.23 -18.76
N ARG A 346 0.50 -3.02 -18.93
CA ARG A 346 -0.28 -1.83 -19.25
C ARG A 346 -1.01 -1.97 -20.59
N ALA A 347 -0.31 -2.47 -21.62
CA ALA A 347 -0.92 -2.71 -22.93
C ALA A 347 -2.04 -3.77 -22.86
N THR A 348 -1.87 -4.80 -22.05
CA THR A 348 -2.90 -5.83 -21.81
C THR A 348 -4.17 -5.26 -21.18
N LEU A 349 -4.04 -4.30 -20.26
CA LEU A 349 -5.18 -3.70 -19.56
C LEU A 349 -5.85 -2.57 -20.35
N ALA A 350 -5.11 -1.88 -21.22
CA ALA A 350 -5.57 -0.67 -21.89
C ALA A 350 -6.96 -0.77 -22.56
N PRO A 351 -7.32 -1.89 -23.25
CA PRO A 351 -8.64 -2.03 -23.86
C PRO A 351 -9.80 -2.11 -22.85
N ASP A 352 -9.54 -2.65 -21.66
CA ASP A 352 -10.53 -2.96 -20.65
C ASP A 352 -10.64 -1.89 -19.55
N LEU A 353 -9.84 -0.80 -19.64
CA LEU A 353 -9.82 0.27 -18.65
C LEU A 353 -11.09 1.13 -18.72
N ASP A 354 -11.73 1.26 -17.58
CA ASP A 354 -12.75 2.29 -17.36
C ASP A 354 -12.15 3.71 -17.23
N ALA A 355 -13.00 4.69 -17.00
CA ALA A 355 -12.57 6.09 -16.85
C ALA A 355 -11.60 6.28 -15.67
N LEU A 356 -11.80 5.56 -14.55
CA LEU A 356 -10.93 5.65 -13.37
C LEU A 356 -9.56 5.03 -13.64
N GLY A 357 -9.52 3.94 -14.36
CA GLY A 357 -8.28 3.29 -14.75
C GLY A 357 -7.44 4.17 -15.67
N LYS A 358 -8.07 4.77 -16.67
CA LYS A 358 -7.41 5.74 -17.55
C LYS A 358 -6.89 6.93 -16.76
N MET A 359 -7.71 7.49 -15.87
CA MET A 359 -7.32 8.62 -15.01
C MET A 359 -6.09 8.31 -14.16
N GLN A 360 -5.98 7.12 -13.59
CA GLN A 360 -4.79 6.72 -12.80
C GLN A 360 -3.54 6.63 -13.67
N ILE A 361 -3.64 6.02 -14.85
CA ILE A 361 -2.51 5.90 -15.78
C ILE A 361 -2.06 7.29 -16.23
N ASP A 362 -2.99 8.15 -16.65
CA ASP A 362 -2.70 9.52 -17.09
C ASP A 362 -2.08 10.35 -15.97
N PHE A 363 -2.57 10.20 -14.74
CA PHE A 363 -2.02 10.88 -13.56
C PHE A 363 -0.56 10.49 -13.31
N ILE A 364 -0.23 9.20 -13.28
CA ILE A 364 1.14 8.73 -13.09
C ILE A 364 2.03 9.13 -14.28
N ALA A 365 1.54 9.05 -15.51
CA ALA A 365 2.27 9.48 -16.69
C ALA A 365 2.55 11.00 -16.69
N ALA A 366 1.61 11.81 -16.23
CA ALA A 366 1.80 13.26 -16.08
C ALA A 366 2.84 13.57 -14.99
N LEU A 367 2.73 12.93 -13.82
CA LEU A 367 3.66 13.13 -12.71
C LEU A 367 5.08 12.66 -13.03
N SER A 368 5.25 11.61 -13.82
CA SER A 368 6.59 11.09 -14.17
C SER A 368 7.50 12.11 -14.85
N LYS A 369 6.91 13.15 -15.45
CA LYS A 369 7.64 14.26 -16.12
C LYS A 369 8.27 15.24 -15.14
N THR A 370 7.76 15.32 -13.90
CA THR A 370 8.14 16.34 -12.91
C THR A 370 8.38 15.72 -11.52
N ALA A 371 8.33 14.39 -11.41
CA ALA A 371 8.54 13.69 -10.15
C ALA A 371 9.97 13.92 -9.63
N VAL A 372 10.06 14.17 -8.34
CA VAL A 372 11.35 14.17 -7.62
C VAL A 372 11.82 12.72 -7.42
N PRO A 373 13.10 12.48 -7.14
CA PRO A 373 13.60 11.15 -6.81
C PRO A 373 12.82 10.50 -5.66
N LEU A 374 12.73 9.18 -5.68
CA LEU A 374 12.14 8.43 -4.57
C LEU A 374 12.89 8.75 -3.28
N PRO A 375 12.21 9.17 -2.21
CA PRO A 375 12.85 9.44 -0.93
C PRO A 375 13.63 8.24 -0.40
N PRO A 376 14.62 8.45 0.47
CA PRO A 376 15.30 7.36 1.16
C PRO A 376 14.28 6.43 1.83
N PRO A 377 14.63 5.13 1.98
CA PRO A 377 13.75 4.21 2.70
C PRO A 377 13.55 4.70 4.14
N PRO A 378 12.32 4.62 4.65
CA PRO A 378 12.06 4.99 6.03
C PRO A 378 12.95 4.18 7.00
N PRO A 379 13.56 4.83 7.99
CA PRO A 379 14.43 4.16 8.97
C PRO A 379 13.63 3.29 9.94
N LYS A 380 14.30 2.46 10.71
CA LYS A 380 13.68 1.84 11.87
C LYS A 380 13.06 2.91 12.77
N GLY A 381 11.91 2.62 13.36
CA GLY A 381 11.16 3.60 14.15
C GLY A 381 10.22 4.50 13.34
N ALA A 382 10.25 4.51 12.01
CA ALA A 382 9.34 5.31 11.19
C ALA A 382 7.85 5.06 11.48
N GLY A 383 7.46 3.81 11.78
CA GLY A 383 6.10 3.50 12.19
C GLY A 383 5.70 4.14 13.53
N GLU A 384 6.64 4.34 14.45
CA GLU A 384 6.39 5.06 15.71
C GLU A 384 6.27 6.58 15.45
N VAL A 385 7.04 7.12 14.51
CA VAL A 385 6.92 8.53 14.08
C VAL A 385 5.57 8.79 13.42
N ASP A 386 5.06 7.87 12.57
CA ASP A 386 3.70 7.96 12.00
C ASP A 386 2.62 7.97 13.10
N ASN A 387 2.75 7.13 14.12
CA ASN A 387 1.83 7.16 15.26
C ASN A 387 1.98 8.43 16.10
N LEU A 388 3.19 8.96 16.21
CA LEU A 388 3.46 10.18 16.97
C LEU A 388 2.80 11.40 16.33
N ILE A 389 2.92 11.61 15.01
CA ILE A 389 2.29 12.76 14.36
C ILE A 389 0.77 12.74 14.54
N ARG A 390 0.13 11.57 14.48
CA ARG A 390 -1.31 11.42 14.72
C ARG A 390 -1.68 11.91 16.11
N ARG A 391 -0.98 11.41 17.15
CA ARG A 391 -1.24 11.77 18.55
C ARG A 391 -1.01 13.25 18.82
N VAL A 392 0.08 13.81 18.29
CA VAL A 392 0.42 15.23 18.52
C VAL A 392 -0.51 16.15 17.75
N ALA A 393 -0.83 15.84 16.49
CA ALA A 393 -1.79 16.61 15.70
C ALA A 393 -3.19 16.63 16.35
N ASP A 394 -3.64 15.50 16.91
CA ASP A 394 -4.87 15.44 17.69
C ASP A 394 -4.79 16.34 18.91
N ALA A 395 -3.71 16.29 19.70
CA ALA A 395 -3.55 17.14 20.87
C ALA A 395 -3.58 18.64 20.53
N VAL A 396 -2.98 19.02 19.39
CA VAL A 396 -3.06 20.40 18.88
C VAL A 396 -4.49 20.73 18.43
N ALA A 397 -5.13 19.85 17.66
CA ALA A 397 -6.49 20.05 17.16
C ALA A 397 -7.53 20.23 18.29
N PHE A 398 -7.37 19.48 19.40
CA PHE A 398 -8.20 19.59 20.60
C PHE A 398 -7.80 20.74 21.53
N GLY A 399 -6.79 21.54 21.18
CA GLY A 399 -6.30 22.65 22.02
C GLY A 399 -5.57 22.21 23.30
N LYS A 400 -5.19 20.92 23.42
CA LYS A 400 -4.40 20.40 24.56
C LYS A 400 -2.93 20.81 24.50
N LEU A 401 -2.44 21.08 23.30
CA LEU A 401 -1.11 21.62 23.03
C LEU A 401 -1.24 22.87 22.17
N SER A 402 -0.37 23.85 22.41
CA SER A 402 -0.17 24.93 21.44
C SER A 402 0.47 24.37 20.17
N ILE A 403 0.33 25.06 19.03
CA ILE A 403 1.02 24.69 17.78
C ILE A 403 2.52 24.60 18.03
N LYS A 404 3.10 25.56 18.75
CA LYS A 404 4.53 25.61 19.08
C LYS A 404 4.96 24.39 19.91
N ASP A 405 4.23 24.08 20.97
CA ASP A 405 4.57 22.97 21.87
C ASP A 405 4.38 21.62 21.15
N GLY A 406 3.31 21.47 20.38
CA GLY A 406 3.08 20.27 19.56
C GLY A 406 4.18 20.07 18.52
N ALA A 407 4.61 21.13 17.84
CA ALA A 407 5.70 21.08 16.87
C ALA A 407 7.03 20.68 17.53
N GLN A 408 7.38 21.28 18.65
CA GLN A 408 8.56 20.95 19.42
C GLN A 408 8.51 19.52 19.95
N GLN A 409 7.35 19.07 20.45
CA GLN A 409 7.17 17.71 20.92
C GLN A 409 7.35 16.71 19.79
N PHE A 410 6.66 16.89 18.65
CA PHE A 410 6.79 15.97 17.51
C PHE A 410 8.24 15.88 17.03
N HIS A 411 8.92 17.01 16.83
CA HIS A 411 10.30 17.03 16.37
C HIS A 411 11.23 16.34 17.36
N SER A 412 11.21 16.71 18.64
CA SER A 412 12.15 16.17 19.65
C SER A 412 11.90 14.69 19.95
N GLU A 413 10.62 14.24 19.97
CA GLU A 413 10.32 12.82 20.14
C GLU A 413 10.67 11.99 18.91
N SER A 414 10.50 12.54 17.68
CA SER A 414 10.94 11.87 16.46
C SER A 414 12.45 11.59 16.48
N ILE A 415 13.26 12.58 16.84
CA ILE A 415 14.72 12.39 16.99
C ILE A 415 15.02 11.27 17.99
N ARG A 416 14.36 11.24 19.16
CA ARG A 416 14.58 10.20 20.17
C ARG A 416 14.16 8.81 19.70
N ILE A 417 13.03 8.71 18.99
CA ILE A 417 12.58 7.44 18.41
C ILE A 417 13.60 6.90 17.41
N LEU A 418 14.03 7.76 16.49
CA LEU A 418 14.97 7.36 15.45
C LEU A 418 16.34 6.97 16.02
N ALA A 419 16.86 7.73 16.97
CA ALA A 419 18.16 7.45 17.61
C ALA A 419 18.19 6.12 18.37
N ARG A 420 17.11 5.76 19.09
CA ARG A 420 17.04 4.46 19.81
C ARG A 420 16.79 3.26 18.90
N SER A 421 16.35 3.49 17.67
CA SER A 421 16.02 2.45 16.68
C SER A 421 17.17 2.21 15.68
N ALA A 422 18.16 3.11 15.62
CA ALA A 422 19.34 3.03 14.77
C ALA A 422 20.32 1.89 15.16
#